data_a23165fd58c5b9bc94a5cdc18acd7104
#
_entry.id   a23165fd58c5b9bc94a5cdc18acd7104
#
_cell.length_a   1.000
_cell.length_b   1.000
_cell.length_c   1.000
_cell.angle_alpha   90.00
_cell.angle_beta   90.00
_cell.angle_gamma   90.00
#
_symmetry.space_group_name_H-M   'P 1'
#
loop_
_entity.id
_entity.type
_entity.pdbx_description
1 polymer ?
#
loop_
_entity_poly.entity_id
_entity_poly.type
_entity_poly.pdbx_seq_one_letter_code
_entity_poly.pdbx_strand_id
1 'polypeptide(L)'
;MRLHLLATLALAGCVSQPLPPEEAEHRAAAVHLKEAGSKTTAAEQRAALYLASAAESYDLLDSPKSREAARELYNKAATDLVLLLRSSDNGAMWNRPLTLTSGGTTWRLRYAAGNRNGTWDPGRFTSFTAASEVGLKTIDVHNRQDGIGGALVGVRKMNPKEPFAPPIAGITAPVTAVLDFKGRDATLTLVDPSEEPKARVKGSERTLDADFSAPLAYYPQRSEFWTGLMGALRVSHHMGTTGLYMLQPYDPDRIPLIFVHGLISTPQMWRNVINEVEKDPELRGRYQCWVFGYPTGNPPAYSALRFREELAKVRELYPNAKDYVLVGHSMGGLVSRMQATTIDREAWNVIGEDKAAKFFSKVKKGDLIDRATTFEANPKVARLVFICTPHRGSEMALGSIGELG
;
A
#
# COMPACT_ATOMS: atom_id res chain seq x y z
N MET A 1 58.65 69.29 11.25
CA MET A 1 57.44 69.41 10.41
C MET A 1 56.88 68.05 10.15
N ARG A 2 55.93 67.63 10.96
CA ARG A 2 55.34 66.26 10.87
C ARG A 2 53.92 66.46 10.28
N LEU A 3 53.68 65.86 9.13
CA LEU A 3 52.37 65.81 8.50
C LEU A 3 51.62 64.61 9.13
N HIS A 4 50.49 64.84 9.75
CA HIS A 4 49.54 63.81 10.16
C HIS A 4 48.55 63.55 9.00
N LEU A 5 48.63 62.40 8.42
CA LEU A 5 47.60 61.85 7.48
C LEU A 5 46.50 61.27 8.29
N LEU A 6 45.31 61.87 8.31
CA LEU A 6 44.06 61.30 8.82
C LEU A 6 43.46 60.39 7.74
N ALA A 7 43.53 59.08 7.96
CA ALA A 7 42.81 58.15 7.14
C ALA A 7 41.37 58.01 7.68
N THR A 8 40.40 58.55 6.99
CA THR A 8 38.97 58.33 7.22
C THR A 8 38.61 56.96 6.69
N LEU A 9 38.41 55.97 7.60
CA LEU A 9 37.75 54.71 7.26
C LEU A 9 36.27 54.98 6.97
N ALA A 10 35.87 54.92 5.71
CA ALA A 10 34.49 54.84 5.30
C ALA A 10 34.00 53.41 5.59
N LEU A 11 33.23 53.24 6.64
CA LEU A 11 32.41 52.04 6.87
C LEU A 11 31.32 52.02 5.79
N ALA A 12 31.59 51.37 4.67
CA ALA A 12 30.57 51.00 3.70
C ALA A 12 29.68 49.95 4.38
N GLY A 13 28.58 50.37 4.97
CA GLY A 13 27.50 49.49 5.39
C GLY A 13 27.02 48.69 4.16
N CYS A 14 27.23 47.38 4.17
CA CYS A 14 26.57 46.49 3.23
C CYS A 14 25.06 46.61 3.43
N VAL A 15 24.41 47.50 2.73
CA VAL A 15 22.96 47.47 2.54
C VAL A 15 22.73 46.28 1.66
N SER A 16 22.31 45.17 2.27
CA SER A 16 21.86 44.00 1.51
C SER A 16 20.69 44.44 0.64
N GLN A 17 20.86 44.36 -0.68
CA GLN A 17 19.77 44.62 -1.60
C GLN A 17 18.61 43.67 -1.27
N PRO A 18 17.35 44.14 -1.32
CA PRO A 18 16.19 43.27 -1.11
C PRO A 18 16.22 42.16 -2.15
N LEU A 19 15.99 40.91 -1.70
CA LEU A 19 15.90 39.75 -2.58
C LEU A 19 14.80 39.98 -3.62
N PRO A 20 14.95 39.45 -4.84
CA PRO A 20 13.86 39.39 -5.80
C PRO A 20 12.61 38.73 -5.14
N PRO A 21 11.40 39.16 -5.47
CA PRO A 21 10.18 38.67 -4.81
C PRO A 21 10.06 37.12 -4.75
N GLU A 22 10.35 36.44 -5.86
CA GLU A 22 10.34 34.96 -5.92
C GLU A 22 11.38 34.31 -4.99
N GLU A 23 12.58 34.89 -4.88
CA GLU A 23 13.61 34.42 -3.93
C GLU A 23 13.21 34.67 -2.48
N ALA A 24 12.53 35.77 -2.21
CA ALA A 24 12.03 36.11 -0.88
C ALA A 24 10.92 35.12 -0.46
N GLU A 25 9.97 34.80 -1.34
CA GLU A 25 8.90 33.83 -1.10
C GLU A 25 9.45 32.41 -0.91
N HIS A 26 10.35 31.97 -1.77
CA HIS A 26 11.02 30.67 -1.63
C HIS A 26 11.77 30.55 -0.30
N ARG A 27 12.48 31.60 0.09
CA ARG A 27 13.17 31.63 1.37
C ARG A 27 12.21 31.61 2.57
N ALA A 28 11.10 32.33 2.48
CA ALA A 28 10.07 32.34 3.50
C ALA A 28 9.45 30.93 3.67
N ALA A 29 9.10 30.28 2.56
CA ALA A 29 8.61 28.90 2.55
C ALA A 29 9.58 27.92 3.23
N ALA A 30 10.87 28.02 2.92
CA ALA A 30 11.90 27.17 3.52
C ALA A 30 12.08 27.44 5.03
N VAL A 31 11.99 28.71 5.46
CA VAL A 31 12.04 29.09 6.88
C VAL A 31 10.85 28.52 7.63
N HIS A 32 9.63 28.73 7.14
CA HIS A 32 8.42 28.18 7.76
C HIS A 32 8.44 26.66 7.85
N LEU A 33 8.92 25.98 6.80
CA LEU A 33 9.08 24.51 6.81
C LEU A 33 10.05 24.06 7.92
N LYS A 34 11.16 24.73 8.06
CA LYS A 34 12.17 24.44 9.09
C LYS A 34 11.61 24.67 10.51
N GLU A 35 10.95 25.81 10.72
CA GLU A 35 10.35 26.15 12.01
C GLU A 35 9.23 25.16 12.40
N ALA A 36 8.39 24.76 11.43
CA ALA A 36 7.36 23.75 11.60
C ALA A 36 7.92 22.38 12.06
N GLY A 37 9.16 22.05 11.67
CA GLY A 37 9.86 20.84 12.09
C GLY A 37 10.27 20.82 13.58
N SER A 38 10.26 21.98 14.28
CA SER A 38 10.66 22.08 15.68
C SER A 38 9.66 21.38 16.61
N LYS A 39 10.12 20.37 17.36
CA LYS A 39 9.30 19.62 18.31
C LYS A 39 8.94 20.41 19.58
N THR A 40 9.58 21.55 19.82
CA THR A 40 9.29 22.43 20.97
C THR A 40 8.10 23.35 20.71
N THR A 41 7.67 23.49 19.47
CA THR A 41 6.52 24.31 19.05
C THR A 41 5.22 23.51 19.15
N ALA A 42 4.16 24.15 19.62
CA ALA A 42 2.83 23.50 19.73
C ALA A 42 2.35 22.97 18.38
N ALA A 43 1.62 21.86 18.38
CA ALA A 43 1.17 21.17 17.16
C ALA A 43 0.32 22.08 16.25
N GLU A 44 -0.57 22.88 16.81
CA GLU A 44 -1.40 23.84 16.05
C GLU A 44 -0.56 24.92 15.36
N GLN A 45 0.45 25.45 16.05
CA GLN A 45 1.36 26.43 15.48
C GLN A 45 2.23 25.81 14.37
N ARG A 46 2.70 24.57 14.58
CA ARG A 46 3.45 23.82 13.55
C ARG A 46 2.59 23.59 12.31
N ALA A 47 1.32 23.20 12.50
CA ALA A 47 0.39 23.00 11.39
C ALA A 47 0.16 24.29 10.60
N ALA A 48 0.05 25.46 11.27
CA ALA A 48 -0.05 26.76 10.64
C ALA A 48 1.21 27.11 9.83
N LEU A 49 2.41 26.77 10.34
CA LEU A 49 3.69 26.98 9.64
C LEU A 49 3.82 26.08 8.40
N TYR A 50 3.38 24.82 8.47
CA TYR A 50 3.33 23.96 7.28
C TYR A 50 2.37 24.51 6.22
N LEU A 51 1.20 25.03 6.62
CA LEU A 51 0.29 25.70 5.68
C LEU A 51 0.90 26.96 5.07
N ALA A 52 1.64 27.76 5.85
CA ALA A 52 2.33 28.94 5.34
C ALA A 52 3.38 28.54 4.28
N SER A 53 4.24 27.56 4.62
CA SER A 53 5.25 27.04 3.67
C SER A 53 4.61 26.50 2.39
N ALA A 54 3.53 25.71 2.53
CA ALA A 54 2.83 25.18 1.36
C ALA A 54 2.19 26.27 0.50
N ALA A 55 1.60 27.33 1.10
CA ALA A 55 0.95 28.41 0.37
C ALA A 55 1.97 29.29 -0.39
N GLU A 56 3.09 29.64 0.25
CA GLU A 56 4.18 30.39 -0.40
C GLU A 56 4.78 29.59 -1.56
N SER A 57 4.98 28.29 -1.37
CA SER A 57 5.45 27.40 -2.44
C SER A 57 4.39 27.24 -3.55
N TYR A 58 3.10 27.18 -3.20
CA TYR A 58 2.00 27.11 -4.15
C TYR A 58 1.95 28.30 -5.11
N ASP A 59 2.26 29.51 -4.61
CA ASP A 59 2.29 30.72 -5.43
C ASP A 59 3.41 30.66 -6.48
N LEU A 60 4.51 29.96 -6.19
CA LEU A 60 5.66 29.79 -7.09
C LEU A 60 5.57 28.60 -8.06
N LEU A 61 4.54 27.74 -7.97
CA LEU A 61 4.43 26.54 -8.81
C LEU A 61 4.35 26.81 -10.32
N ASP A 62 3.99 28.02 -10.74
CA ASP A 62 3.93 28.42 -12.15
C ASP A 62 5.17 29.19 -12.61
N SER A 63 6.09 29.51 -11.69
CA SER A 63 7.32 30.22 -12.01
C SER A 63 8.31 29.32 -12.76
N PRO A 64 8.75 29.67 -13.97
CA PRO A 64 9.72 28.85 -14.70
C PRO A 64 11.06 28.64 -13.98
N LYS A 65 11.46 29.61 -13.13
CA LYS A 65 12.75 29.60 -12.43
C LYS A 65 12.68 28.84 -11.09
N SER A 66 11.57 28.99 -10.36
CA SER A 66 11.44 28.51 -8.98
C SER A 66 10.57 27.25 -8.84
N ARG A 67 9.88 26.85 -9.91
CA ARG A 67 8.86 25.78 -9.89
C ARG A 67 9.34 24.49 -9.25
N GLU A 68 10.53 24.01 -9.57
CA GLU A 68 11.03 22.75 -9.07
C GLU A 68 11.30 22.81 -7.57
N ALA A 69 12.04 23.83 -7.12
CA ALA A 69 12.31 24.03 -5.71
C ALA A 69 11.03 24.31 -4.89
N ALA A 70 10.08 25.06 -5.47
CA ALA A 70 8.78 25.30 -4.86
C ALA A 70 7.97 24.01 -4.73
N ARG A 71 8.00 23.13 -5.75
CA ARG A 71 7.35 21.83 -5.73
C ARG A 71 7.89 20.95 -4.59
N GLU A 72 9.21 20.91 -4.41
CA GLU A 72 9.83 20.15 -3.31
C GLU A 72 9.38 20.63 -1.93
N LEU A 73 9.38 21.95 -1.70
CA LEU A 73 8.91 22.53 -0.44
C LEU A 73 7.42 22.27 -0.21
N TYR A 74 6.59 22.46 -1.24
CA TYR A 74 5.17 22.20 -1.18
C TYR A 74 4.89 20.72 -0.84
N ASN A 75 5.53 19.77 -1.54
CA ASN A 75 5.38 18.35 -1.32
C ASN A 75 5.78 17.96 0.12
N LYS A 76 6.91 18.49 0.59
CA LYS A 76 7.38 18.25 1.96
C LYS A 76 6.42 18.82 3.00
N ALA A 77 5.95 20.05 2.81
CA ALA A 77 5.02 20.69 3.72
C ALA A 77 3.68 19.95 3.79
N ALA A 78 3.14 19.49 2.64
CA ALA A 78 1.92 18.70 2.59
C ALA A 78 2.09 17.35 3.28
N THR A 79 3.21 16.66 3.07
CA THR A 79 3.55 15.40 3.75
C THR A 79 3.57 15.58 5.26
N ASP A 80 4.39 16.51 5.75
CA ASP A 80 4.62 16.73 7.18
C ASP A 80 3.36 17.23 7.90
N LEU A 81 2.54 18.03 7.21
CA LEU A 81 1.24 18.47 7.72
C LEU A 81 0.33 17.26 8.01
N VAL A 82 0.17 16.35 7.05
CA VAL A 82 -0.66 15.15 7.22
C VAL A 82 -0.16 14.28 8.37
N LEU A 83 1.16 14.06 8.44
CA LEU A 83 1.78 13.29 9.52
C LEU A 83 1.50 13.94 10.88
N LEU A 84 1.66 15.26 10.98
CA LEU A 84 1.40 16.01 12.20
C LEU A 84 -0.07 15.93 12.61
N LEU A 85 -0.99 16.26 11.70
CA LEU A 85 -2.43 16.29 11.97
C LEU A 85 -2.96 14.92 12.42
N ARG A 86 -2.43 13.84 11.83
CA ARG A 86 -2.88 12.48 12.17
C ARG A 86 -2.28 11.96 13.47
N SER A 87 -1.05 12.35 13.81
CA SER A 87 -0.35 11.88 15.02
C SER A 87 -0.62 12.71 16.27
N SER A 88 -0.99 13.98 16.13
CA SER A 88 -1.20 14.89 17.27
C SER A 88 -2.47 14.56 18.05
N ASP A 89 -2.38 14.57 19.38
CA ASP A 89 -3.50 14.38 20.33
C ASP A 89 -4.39 13.17 19.98
N ASN A 90 -3.75 12.03 19.68
CA ASN A 90 -4.45 10.82 19.24
C ASN A 90 -5.36 11.02 18.01
N GLY A 91 -5.02 11.98 17.14
CA GLY A 91 -5.79 12.34 15.95
C GLY A 91 -6.90 13.36 16.19
N ALA A 92 -6.87 14.08 17.29
CA ALA A 92 -7.88 15.12 17.58
C ALA A 92 -7.89 16.25 16.54
N MET A 93 -6.78 16.49 15.85
CA MET A 93 -6.66 17.45 14.75
C MET A 93 -7.04 16.86 13.39
N TRP A 94 -7.34 15.57 13.31
CA TRP A 94 -7.57 14.87 12.04
C TRP A 94 -9.04 14.90 11.61
N ASN A 95 -9.27 15.05 10.31
CA ASN A 95 -10.55 14.94 9.61
C ASN A 95 -11.67 15.87 10.17
N ARG A 96 -11.29 17.08 10.56
CA ARG A 96 -12.22 18.15 10.97
C ARG A 96 -11.73 19.51 10.51
N PRO A 97 -12.61 20.49 10.29
CA PRO A 97 -12.20 21.87 10.03
C PRO A 97 -11.36 22.43 11.19
N LEU A 98 -10.27 23.09 10.85
CA LEU A 98 -9.34 23.71 11.81
C LEU A 98 -9.12 25.18 11.48
N THR A 99 -9.01 26.00 12.54
CA THR A 99 -8.50 27.37 12.46
C THR A 99 -7.16 27.40 13.17
N LEU A 100 -6.09 27.69 12.41
CA LEU A 100 -4.71 27.56 12.84
C LEU A 100 -4.00 28.89 12.69
N THR A 101 -3.30 29.36 13.73
CA THR A 101 -2.66 30.69 13.73
C THR A 101 -1.17 30.56 14.04
N SER A 102 -0.32 31.24 13.26
CA SER A 102 1.09 31.43 13.53
C SER A 102 1.56 32.78 12.96
N GLY A 103 2.43 33.48 13.68
CA GLY A 103 3.02 34.76 13.24
C GLY A 103 1.99 35.82 12.85
N GLY A 104 0.80 35.86 13.50
CA GLY A 104 -0.29 36.79 13.18
C GLY A 104 -1.11 36.38 11.93
N THR A 105 -0.76 35.29 11.27
CA THR A 105 -1.52 34.75 10.13
C THR A 105 -2.43 33.62 10.58
N THR A 106 -3.72 33.68 10.21
CA THR A 106 -4.71 32.65 10.51
C THR A 106 -5.14 31.92 9.25
N TRP A 107 -5.04 30.59 9.28
CA TRP A 107 -5.43 29.68 8.22
C TRP A 107 -6.74 28.95 8.59
N ARG A 108 -7.59 28.70 7.60
CA ARG A 108 -8.76 27.83 7.74
C ARG A 108 -8.52 26.58 6.89
N LEU A 109 -8.29 25.45 7.57
CA LEU A 109 -8.08 24.16 6.90
C LEU A 109 -9.38 23.36 6.87
N ARG A 110 -9.73 22.85 5.70
CA ARG A 110 -10.83 21.92 5.46
C ARG A 110 -10.34 20.67 4.76
N TYR A 111 -11.08 19.59 4.92
CA TYR A 111 -10.83 18.34 4.23
C TYR A 111 -11.85 18.19 3.10
N ALA A 112 -11.39 17.70 1.95
CA ALA A 112 -12.24 17.29 0.85
C ALA A 112 -12.11 15.78 0.65
N ALA A 113 -13.19 15.12 0.25
CA ALA A 113 -13.14 13.74 -0.20
C ALA A 113 -12.31 13.70 -1.50
N GLY A 114 -11.30 12.85 -1.51
CA GLY A 114 -10.61 12.44 -2.73
C GLY A 114 -11.34 11.23 -3.31
N ASN A 115 -11.07 10.87 -4.51
CA ASN A 115 -11.50 9.69 -5.28
C ASN A 115 -12.94 9.14 -5.09
N ARG A 116 -13.35 8.37 -6.06
CA ARG A 116 -14.64 7.69 -6.15
C ARG A 116 -14.92 6.81 -4.92
N ASN A 117 -16.17 6.68 -4.54
CA ASN A 117 -16.68 5.72 -3.55
C ASN A 117 -16.26 5.92 -2.09
N GLY A 118 -15.66 7.05 -1.69
CA GLY A 118 -15.28 7.32 -0.29
C GLY A 118 -14.27 6.31 0.29
N THR A 119 -13.61 5.50 -0.55
CA THR A 119 -12.58 4.55 -0.13
C THR A 119 -11.39 5.28 0.49
N TRP A 120 -11.08 6.45 -0.03
CA TRP A 120 -10.00 7.34 0.40
C TRP A 120 -10.49 8.52 1.25
N ASP A 121 -11.65 8.36 1.90
CA ASP A 121 -12.07 9.30 2.93
C ASP A 121 -10.99 9.42 4.02
N PRO A 122 -10.54 10.65 4.37
CA PRO A 122 -9.52 10.85 5.40
C PRO A 122 -9.80 10.13 6.72
N GLY A 123 -11.08 10.00 7.10
CA GLY A 123 -11.50 9.30 8.32
C GLY A 123 -11.19 7.80 8.34
N ARG A 124 -10.95 7.21 7.18
CA ARG A 124 -10.64 5.77 7.04
C ARG A 124 -9.21 5.41 7.40
N PHE A 125 -8.27 6.35 7.34
CA PHE A 125 -6.87 6.10 7.61
C PHE A 125 -6.56 6.16 9.11
N THR A 126 -5.85 5.16 9.58
CA THR A 126 -5.42 5.05 10.99
C THR A 126 -4.01 5.58 11.22
N SER A 127 -3.17 5.56 10.20
CA SER A 127 -1.83 6.15 10.23
C SER A 127 -1.33 6.45 8.83
N PHE A 128 -0.31 7.31 8.77
CA PHE A 128 0.47 7.59 7.57
C PHE A 128 1.96 7.49 7.88
N THR A 129 2.73 7.21 6.85
CA THR A 129 4.20 7.29 6.85
C THR A 129 4.61 8.00 5.56
N ALA A 130 5.61 8.89 5.61
CA ALA A 130 6.15 9.47 4.39
C ALA A 130 6.71 8.36 3.51
N ALA A 131 6.37 8.35 2.22
CA ALA A 131 6.83 7.30 1.32
C ALA A 131 8.37 7.24 1.26
N SER A 132 9.04 8.39 1.36
CA SER A 132 10.50 8.53 1.41
C SER A 132 11.16 7.91 2.66
N GLU A 133 10.40 7.67 3.74
CA GLU A 133 10.91 7.05 4.96
C GLU A 133 10.78 5.53 4.96
N VAL A 134 10.09 4.96 3.97
CA VAL A 134 9.95 3.51 3.83
C VAL A 134 11.20 2.93 3.18
N GLY A 135 11.88 2.02 3.89
CA GLY A 135 13.05 1.33 3.35
C GLY A 135 12.66 0.35 2.23
N LEU A 136 13.24 0.53 1.04
CA LEU A 136 12.92 -0.26 -0.15
C LEU A 136 13.86 -1.46 -0.38
N LYS A 137 14.65 -1.88 0.61
CA LYS A 137 15.65 -2.98 0.48
C LYS A 137 15.08 -4.30 -0.06
N THR A 138 13.78 -4.47 0.01
CA THR A 138 13.07 -5.68 -0.42
C THR A 138 12.38 -5.54 -1.77
N ILE A 139 12.55 -4.41 -2.43
CA ILE A 139 11.99 -4.07 -3.74
C ILE A 139 13.14 -3.96 -4.73
N ASP A 140 13.05 -4.70 -5.84
CA ASP A 140 14.12 -4.73 -6.87
C ASP A 140 14.06 -3.49 -7.78
N VAL A 141 12.87 -3.00 -8.07
CA VAL A 141 12.64 -1.83 -8.93
C VAL A 141 11.76 -0.83 -8.21
N HIS A 142 12.26 0.39 -8.06
CA HIS A 142 11.50 1.48 -7.43
C HIS A 142 10.54 2.12 -8.42
N ASN A 143 9.25 1.96 -8.16
CA ASN A 143 8.16 2.57 -8.92
C ASN A 143 7.73 3.88 -8.30
N ARG A 144 8.27 4.98 -8.81
CA ARG A 144 7.93 6.32 -8.38
C ARG A 144 7.45 7.17 -9.57
N GLN A 145 6.48 8.03 -9.32
CA GLN A 145 6.00 9.07 -10.21
C GLN A 145 6.30 10.42 -9.56
N ASP A 146 7.15 11.23 -10.21
CA ASP A 146 7.43 12.58 -9.75
C ASP A 146 6.27 13.50 -10.11
N GLY A 147 5.87 14.34 -9.15
CA GLY A 147 4.71 15.21 -9.33
C GLY A 147 4.48 16.16 -8.16
N ILE A 148 3.26 16.64 -8.03
CA ILE A 148 2.82 17.56 -7.00
C ILE A 148 2.10 16.81 -5.87
N GLY A 149 2.29 17.23 -4.63
CA GLY A 149 1.66 16.70 -3.44
C GLY A 149 2.57 15.86 -2.56
N GLY A 150 2.15 15.61 -1.34
CA GLY A 150 2.90 14.80 -0.39
C GLY A 150 2.68 13.32 -0.59
N ALA A 151 3.70 12.59 -1.07
CA ALA A 151 3.63 11.13 -1.23
C ALA A 151 3.70 10.41 0.12
N LEU A 152 2.69 9.62 0.42
CA LEU A 152 2.47 8.93 1.68
C LEU A 152 2.14 7.45 1.45
N VAL A 153 2.46 6.62 2.44
CA VAL A 153 1.84 5.32 2.64
C VAL A 153 0.74 5.49 3.68
N GLY A 154 -0.51 5.34 3.25
CA GLY A 154 -1.67 5.34 4.13
C GLY A 154 -1.98 3.93 4.62
N VAL A 155 -2.34 3.79 5.91
CA VAL A 155 -2.71 2.51 6.53
C VAL A 155 -4.15 2.54 6.97
N ARG A 156 -4.93 1.56 6.49
CA ARG A 156 -6.31 1.30 6.94
C ARG A 156 -6.33 -0.01 7.71
N LYS A 157 -6.68 0.03 8.98
CA LYS A 157 -6.83 -1.20 9.79
C LYS A 157 -8.01 -2.03 9.30
N MET A 158 -7.91 -3.33 9.54
CA MET A 158 -8.98 -4.27 9.30
C MET A 158 -10.28 -3.81 9.97
N ASN A 159 -11.36 -3.92 9.22
CA ASN A 159 -12.71 -3.63 9.63
C ASN A 159 -13.55 -4.90 9.40
N PRO A 160 -14.52 -5.24 10.24
CA PRO A 160 -15.38 -6.42 10.05
C PRO A 160 -16.07 -6.48 8.68
N LYS A 161 -16.22 -5.34 7.99
CA LYS A 161 -16.76 -5.28 6.62
C LYS A 161 -15.71 -5.54 5.54
N GLU A 162 -14.43 -5.65 5.90
CA GLU A 162 -13.30 -5.93 5.00
C GLU A 162 -12.52 -7.15 5.52
N PRO A 163 -13.14 -8.34 5.57
CA PRO A 163 -12.57 -9.51 6.28
C PRO A 163 -11.31 -10.08 5.61
N PHE A 164 -11.02 -9.66 4.39
CA PHE A 164 -9.82 -10.08 3.65
C PHE A 164 -8.66 -9.09 3.76
N ALA A 165 -8.76 -8.05 4.60
CA ALA A 165 -7.63 -7.18 4.86
C ALA A 165 -6.52 -7.94 5.62
N PRO A 166 -5.23 -7.73 5.30
CA PRO A 166 -4.14 -8.36 6.03
C PRO A 166 -4.24 -8.05 7.54
N PRO A 167 -4.24 -9.09 8.40
CA PRO A 167 -4.32 -8.89 9.84
C PRO A 167 -3.08 -8.12 10.32
N ILE A 168 -3.20 -7.38 11.42
CA ILE A 168 -2.13 -6.57 12.05
C ILE A 168 -1.70 -5.37 11.20
N ALA A 169 -1.27 -5.58 9.96
CA ALA A 169 -0.80 -4.51 9.10
C ALA A 169 -1.93 -3.65 8.49
N GLY A 170 -3.12 -4.25 8.28
CA GLY A 170 -4.21 -3.61 7.54
C GLY A 170 -3.93 -3.52 6.04
N ILE A 171 -4.70 -2.73 5.34
CA ILE A 171 -4.47 -2.41 3.93
C ILE A 171 -3.55 -1.20 3.86
N THR A 172 -2.45 -1.30 3.13
CA THR A 172 -1.55 -0.19 2.81
C THR A 172 -1.78 0.27 1.39
N ALA A 173 -1.70 1.58 1.17
CA ALA A 173 -1.94 2.15 -0.15
C ALA A 173 -1.06 3.38 -0.40
N PRO A 174 -0.71 3.67 -1.67
CA PRO A 174 -0.14 4.95 -2.02
C PRO A 174 -1.21 6.02 -1.83
N VAL A 175 -0.85 7.13 -1.21
CA VAL A 175 -1.72 8.28 -1.01
C VAL A 175 -0.95 9.54 -1.32
N THR A 176 -1.53 10.44 -2.10
CA THR A 176 -0.97 11.76 -2.32
C THR A 176 -1.80 12.82 -1.61
N ALA A 177 -1.18 13.57 -0.73
CA ALA A 177 -1.80 14.69 -0.05
C ALA A 177 -1.67 15.96 -0.90
N VAL A 178 -2.80 16.54 -1.28
CA VAL A 178 -2.86 17.77 -2.09
C VAL A 178 -3.48 18.89 -1.27
N LEU A 179 -2.84 20.04 -1.27
CA LEU A 179 -3.33 21.28 -0.68
C LEU A 179 -3.69 22.26 -1.79
N ASP A 180 -4.91 22.77 -1.79
CA ASP A 180 -5.34 23.85 -2.66
C ASP A 180 -5.71 25.07 -1.82
N PHE A 181 -5.37 26.27 -2.31
CA PHE A 181 -5.49 27.51 -1.56
C PHE A 181 -6.41 28.52 -2.24
N LYS A 182 -7.26 29.18 -1.46
CA LYS A 182 -8.02 30.36 -1.83
C LYS A 182 -7.80 31.43 -0.75
N GLY A 183 -6.78 32.26 -0.93
CA GLY A 183 -6.30 33.17 0.11
C GLY A 183 -5.82 32.38 1.35
N ARG A 184 -6.50 32.55 2.48
CA ARG A 184 -6.18 31.86 3.74
C ARG A 184 -7.05 30.61 4.00
N ASP A 185 -7.86 30.23 3.04
CA ASP A 185 -8.59 28.97 3.06
C ASP A 185 -7.78 27.88 2.36
N ALA A 186 -7.42 26.85 3.12
CA ALA A 186 -6.72 25.67 2.61
C ALA A 186 -7.65 24.47 2.56
N THR A 187 -7.60 23.72 1.47
CA THR A 187 -8.33 22.45 1.34
C THR A 187 -7.32 21.32 1.19
N LEU A 188 -7.33 20.38 2.13
CA LEU A 188 -6.55 19.15 2.07
C LEU A 188 -7.38 18.04 1.46
N THR A 189 -6.88 17.45 0.39
CA THR A 189 -7.46 16.29 -0.28
C THR A 189 -6.46 15.15 -0.26
N LEU A 190 -6.91 13.94 0.09
CA LEU A 190 -6.13 12.71 -0.08
C LEU A 190 -6.60 12.03 -1.36
N VAL A 191 -5.66 11.76 -2.25
CA VAL A 191 -5.94 11.17 -3.57
C VAL A 191 -5.24 9.82 -3.68
N ASP A 192 -5.90 8.82 -4.26
CA ASP A 192 -5.27 7.59 -4.71
C ASP A 192 -4.62 7.83 -6.08
N PRO A 193 -3.29 7.92 -6.16
CA PRO A 193 -2.61 8.15 -7.43
C PRO A 193 -2.69 6.95 -8.39
N SER A 194 -3.14 5.79 -7.90
CA SER A 194 -3.35 4.59 -8.73
C SER A 194 -4.62 4.69 -9.57
N GLU A 195 -5.63 5.40 -9.06
CA GLU A 195 -6.90 5.66 -9.78
C GLU A 195 -6.86 6.99 -10.52
N GLU A 196 -6.35 8.02 -9.86
CA GLU A 196 -6.27 9.38 -10.39
C GLU A 196 -4.81 9.86 -10.37
N PRO A 197 -4.04 9.61 -11.44
CA PRO A 197 -2.62 9.97 -11.50
C PRO A 197 -2.36 11.49 -11.56
N LYS A 198 -3.42 12.29 -11.68
CA LYS A 198 -3.37 13.75 -11.75
C LYS A 198 -4.42 14.36 -10.84
N ALA A 199 -4.17 15.57 -10.37
CA ALA A 199 -5.14 16.40 -9.65
C ALA A 199 -5.11 17.84 -10.15
N ARG A 200 -6.21 18.56 -9.90
CA ARG A 200 -6.28 20.00 -10.19
C ARG A 200 -5.67 20.77 -9.03
N VAL A 201 -4.54 21.44 -9.30
CA VAL A 201 -3.83 22.27 -8.33
C VAL A 201 -3.58 23.63 -8.96
N LYS A 202 -3.98 24.71 -8.29
CA LYS A 202 -3.88 26.09 -8.81
C LYS A 202 -4.56 26.25 -10.19
N GLY A 203 -5.75 25.60 -10.33
CA GLY A 203 -6.53 25.67 -11.56
C GLY A 203 -6.01 24.84 -12.73
N SER A 204 -4.81 24.26 -12.64
CA SER A 204 -4.20 23.43 -13.69
C SER A 204 -4.16 21.95 -13.30
N GLU A 205 -4.30 21.05 -14.29
CA GLU A 205 -4.12 19.64 -14.09
C GLU A 205 -2.63 19.32 -13.98
N ARG A 206 -2.22 18.66 -12.88
CA ARG A 206 -0.83 18.32 -12.57
C ARG A 206 -0.71 16.85 -12.21
N THR A 207 0.37 16.23 -12.68
CA THR A 207 0.75 14.86 -12.25
C THR A 207 1.02 14.85 -10.74
N LEU A 208 0.48 13.85 -10.06
CA LEU A 208 0.66 13.66 -8.62
C LEU A 208 2.04 13.06 -8.30
N ASP A 209 2.64 13.48 -7.18
CA ASP A 209 3.80 12.78 -6.61
C ASP A 209 3.31 11.49 -5.93
N ALA A 210 3.85 10.34 -6.36
CA ALA A 210 3.40 9.04 -5.89
C ALA A 210 4.55 8.03 -5.79
N ASP A 211 4.46 7.13 -4.82
CA ASP A 211 5.35 5.98 -4.67
C ASP A 211 4.51 4.71 -4.58
N PHE A 212 4.53 3.90 -5.63
CA PHE A 212 3.75 2.66 -5.72
C PHE A 212 4.46 1.47 -5.08
N SER A 213 5.78 1.58 -4.86
CA SER A 213 6.60 0.54 -4.21
C SER A 213 6.56 0.61 -2.69
N ALA A 214 6.48 1.81 -2.13
CA ALA A 214 6.53 2.04 -0.70
C ALA A 214 5.43 1.28 0.09
N PRO A 215 4.16 1.21 -0.36
CA PRO A 215 3.13 0.42 0.31
C PRO A 215 3.48 -1.08 0.40
N LEU A 216 4.05 -1.66 -0.65
CA LEU A 216 4.46 -3.07 -0.68
C LEU A 216 5.67 -3.34 0.21
N ALA A 217 6.62 -2.39 0.28
CA ALA A 217 7.78 -2.47 1.15
C ALA A 217 7.44 -2.25 2.63
N TYR A 218 6.36 -1.54 2.92
CA TYR A 218 5.91 -1.23 4.29
C TYR A 218 5.45 -2.48 5.06
N TYR A 219 4.80 -3.44 4.41
CA TYR A 219 4.32 -4.67 5.04
C TYR A 219 5.41 -5.46 5.77
N PRO A 220 6.56 -5.79 5.17
CA PRO A 220 7.61 -6.55 5.83
C PRO A 220 8.23 -5.87 7.04
N GLN A 221 8.23 -4.54 7.07
CA GLN A 221 8.89 -3.77 8.13
C GLN A 221 8.11 -3.74 9.44
N ARG A 222 6.80 -4.01 9.40
CA ARG A 222 5.91 -3.90 10.56
C ARG A 222 5.14 -5.16 10.90
N SER A 223 5.23 -6.21 10.10
CA SER A 223 4.42 -7.40 10.33
C SER A 223 5.23 -8.58 10.81
N GLU A 224 5.07 -8.92 12.06
CA GLU A 224 5.33 -10.28 12.57
C GLU A 224 4.50 -11.34 11.82
N PHE A 225 3.46 -10.91 11.09
CA PHE A 225 2.62 -11.76 10.24
C PHE A 225 3.42 -12.57 9.22
N TRP A 226 4.39 -11.93 8.56
CA TRP A 226 5.23 -12.60 7.58
C TRP A 226 6.38 -13.39 8.22
N THR A 227 6.89 -12.94 9.37
CA THR A 227 7.94 -13.66 10.13
C THR A 227 7.38 -14.84 10.90
N GLY A 228 6.16 -14.77 11.42
CA GLY A 228 5.46 -15.89 12.05
C GLY A 228 5.22 -17.05 11.09
N LEU A 229 5.06 -16.77 9.80
CA LEU A 229 4.92 -17.78 8.75
C LEU A 229 6.25 -18.54 8.47
N MET A 230 7.41 -17.91 8.70
CA MET A 230 8.74 -18.57 8.61
C MET A 230 9.01 -19.53 9.79
N GLY A 231 8.35 -19.33 10.93
CA GLY A 231 8.37 -20.26 12.06
C GLY A 231 7.50 -21.53 11.86
N ALA A 232 6.80 -21.63 10.74
CA ALA A 232 5.78 -22.62 10.42
C ALA A 232 6.28 -24.03 10.03
N LEU A 233 7.53 -24.37 10.30
CA LEU A 233 7.95 -25.76 10.41
C LEU A 233 7.34 -26.46 11.65
N ARG A 234 6.61 -25.75 12.51
CA ARG A 234 5.82 -26.31 13.62
C ARG A 234 4.34 -26.20 13.30
N VAL A 235 3.80 -27.22 12.66
CA VAL A 235 2.42 -27.34 12.15
C VAL A 235 1.34 -27.01 13.18
N SER A 236 1.59 -27.19 14.48
CA SER A 236 0.57 -27.10 15.53
C SER A 236 0.16 -25.69 15.96
N HIS A 237 0.99 -24.65 15.75
CA HIS A 237 0.69 -23.30 16.23
C HIS A 237 0.15 -22.32 15.18
N HIS A 238 0.12 -22.69 13.89
CA HIS A 238 -0.18 -21.76 12.80
C HIS A 238 -1.39 -22.10 11.92
N MET A 239 -2.25 -23.01 12.35
CA MET A 239 -3.51 -23.31 11.64
C MET A 239 -4.44 -22.09 11.50
N GLY A 240 -4.20 -21.01 12.27
CA GLY A 240 -4.93 -19.74 12.18
C GLY A 240 -4.41 -18.74 11.14
N THR A 241 -3.31 -19.02 10.43
CA THR A 241 -2.69 -18.07 9.49
C THR A 241 -3.01 -18.37 8.02
N THR A 242 -3.84 -19.38 7.73
CA THR A 242 -4.32 -19.62 6.37
C THR A 242 -5.42 -18.64 6.02
N GLY A 243 -5.26 -17.91 4.92
CA GLY A 243 -6.26 -16.95 4.48
C GLY A 243 -5.98 -16.33 3.12
N LEU A 244 -7.02 -15.79 2.55
CA LEU A 244 -6.94 -14.93 1.35
C LEU A 244 -6.87 -13.48 1.80
N TYR A 245 -5.93 -12.72 1.25
CA TYR A 245 -5.72 -11.32 1.63
C TYR A 245 -5.76 -10.41 0.42
N MET A 246 -6.54 -9.34 0.53
CA MET A 246 -6.61 -8.25 -0.44
C MET A 246 -5.61 -7.17 -0.05
N LEU A 247 -4.70 -6.84 -0.96
CA LEU A 247 -3.65 -5.84 -0.69
C LEU A 247 -4.17 -4.40 -0.84
N GLN A 248 -5.32 -4.26 -1.50
CA GLN A 248 -6.05 -3.01 -1.66
C GLN A 248 -7.53 -3.22 -1.32
N PRO A 249 -8.32 -2.16 -1.09
CA PRO A 249 -9.76 -2.29 -0.97
C PRO A 249 -10.37 -2.99 -2.18
N TYR A 250 -11.40 -3.82 -1.94
CA TYR A 250 -12.08 -4.52 -3.03
C TYR A 250 -12.68 -3.53 -4.04
N ASP A 251 -12.42 -3.77 -5.31
CA ASP A 251 -12.95 -3.02 -6.44
C ASP A 251 -13.75 -3.97 -7.36
N PRO A 252 -15.08 -3.75 -7.54
CA PRO A 252 -15.91 -4.59 -8.39
C PRO A 252 -15.55 -4.49 -9.89
N ASP A 253 -14.88 -3.42 -10.30
CA ASP A 253 -14.51 -3.16 -11.69
C ASP A 253 -13.17 -3.79 -12.09
N ARG A 254 -12.38 -4.31 -11.11
CA ARG A 254 -11.10 -4.94 -11.36
C ARG A 254 -11.17 -6.47 -11.26
N ILE A 255 -10.34 -7.15 -12.04
CA ILE A 255 -10.22 -8.61 -12.06
C ILE A 255 -9.33 -9.05 -10.89
N PRO A 256 -9.78 -9.97 -10.01
CA PRO A 256 -8.93 -10.55 -8.98
C PRO A 256 -7.78 -11.35 -9.59
N LEU A 257 -6.55 -10.92 -9.33
CA LEU A 257 -5.31 -11.61 -9.67
C LEU A 257 -4.73 -12.20 -8.38
N ILE A 258 -4.91 -13.51 -8.19
CA ILE A 258 -4.66 -14.18 -6.92
C ILE A 258 -3.36 -14.97 -6.99
N PHE A 259 -2.40 -14.62 -6.16
CA PHE A 259 -1.08 -15.23 -6.10
C PHE A 259 -0.99 -16.28 -5.02
N VAL A 260 -0.48 -17.47 -5.39
CA VAL A 260 -0.36 -18.65 -4.51
C VAL A 260 1.10 -19.10 -4.46
N HIS A 261 1.74 -19.02 -3.29
CA HIS A 261 3.16 -19.33 -3.12
C HIS A 261 3.47 -20.82 -3.06
N GLY A 262 4.74 -21.18 -3.20
CA GLY A 262 5.23 -22.56 -3.19
C GLY A 262 5.68 -23.07 -1.81
N LEU A 263 6.23 -24.28 -1.80
CA LEU A 263 6.83 -24.95 -0.64
C LEU A 263 7.99 -24.10 -0.07
N ILE A 264 8.13 -24.06 1.25
CA ILE A 264 9.15 -23.28 1.99
C ILE A 264 9.18 -21.82 1.53
N SER A 265 8.01 -21.25 1.32
CA SER A 265 7.85 -19.88 0.85
C SER A 265 6.68 -19.19 1.56
N THR A 266 6.52 -17.90 1.30
CA THR A 266 5.46 -17.07 1.86
C THR A 266 4.89 -16.15 0.76
N PRO A 267 3.71 -15.53 0.95
CA PRO A 267 3.18 -14.55 0.00
C PRO A 267 4.13 -13.42 -0.37
N GLN A 268 5.13 -13.12 0.48
CA GLN A 268 6.14 -12.09 0.19
C GLN A 268 6.94 -12.32 -1.09
N MET A 269 7.08 -13.57 -1.55
CA MET A 269 7.78 -13.86 -2.80
C MET A 269 7.18 -13.12 -4.01
N TRP A 270 5.89 -12.80 -3.93
CA TRP A 270 5.17 -12.15 -5.01
C TRP A 270 5.33 -10.64 -5.07
N ARG A 271 5.99 -10.05 -4.07
CA ARG A 271 6.10 -8.61 -3.91
C ARG A 271 6.65 -7.91 -5.15
N ASN A 272 7.73 -8.42 -5.74
CA ASN A 272 8.31 -7.80 -6.93
C ASN A 272 7.44 -8.00 -8.17
N VAL A 273 6.74 -9.14 -8.30
CA VAL A 273 5.76 -9.36 -9.38
C VAL A 273 4.58 -8.40 -9.23
N ILE A 274 4.05 -8.24 -8.02
CA ILE A 274 2.97 -7.30 -7.73
C ILE A 274 3.42 -5.86 -8.00
N ASN A 275 4.65 -5.52 -7.61
CA ASN A 275 5.23 -4.20 -7.88
C ASN A 275 5.31 -3.89 -9.38
N GLU A 276 5.63 -4.88 -10.23
CA GLU A 276 5.62 -4.70 -11.68
C GLU A 276 4.19 -4.59 -12.26
N VAL A 277 3.20 -5.31 -11.69
CA VAL A 277 1.79 -5.16 -12.06
C VAL A 277 1.29 -3.75 -11.71
N GLU A 278 1.63 -3.24 -10.52
CA GLU A 278 1.25 -1.91 -10.07
C GLU A 278 1.97 -0.77 -10.81
N LYS A 279 3.12 -1.05 -11.43
CA LYS A 279 3.86 -0.10 -12.26
C LYS A 279 3.13 0.23 -13.56
N ASP A 280 2.57 -0.78 -14.20
CA ASP A 280 1.89 -0.63 -15.47
C ASP A 280 0.48 -0.08 -15.25
N PRO A 281 0.14 1.14 -15.75
CA PRO A 281 -1.16 1.76 -15.54
C PRO A 281 -2.33 0.94 -16.10
N GLU A 282 -2.13 0.19 -17.21
CA GLU A 282 -3.16 -0.67 -17.80
C GLU A 282 -3.42 -1.89 -16.91
N LEU A 283 -2.34 -2.56 -16.47
CA LEU A 283 -2.46 -3.71 -15.56
C LEU A 283 -3.04 -3.30 -14.21
N ARG A 284 -2.54 -2.23 -13.63
CA ARG A 284 -3.04 -1.66 -12.37
C ARG A 284 -4.52 -1.25 -12.44
N GLY A 285 -4.96 -0.67 -13.55
CA GLY A 285 -6.37 -0.31 -13.75
C GLY A 285 -7.29 -1.51 -13.98
N ARG A 286 -6.73 -2.63 -14.47
CA ARG A 286 -7.49 -3.83 -14.85
C ARG A 286 -7.56 -4.89 -13.77
N TYR A 287 -6.51 -5.03 -12.95
CA TYR A 287 -6.37 -6.08 -11.94
C TYR A 287 -6.33 -5.52 -10.53
N GLN A 288 -6.75 -6.33 -9.57
CA GLN A 288 -6.55 -6.14 -8.14
C GLN A 288 -5.79 -7.34 -7.58
N CYS A 289 -4.64 -7.06 -6.94
CA CYS A 289 -3.73 -8.09 -6.48
C CYS A 289 -4.15 -8.64 -5.12
N TRP A 290 -4.39 -9.95 -5.05
CA TRP A 290 -4.67 -10.69 -3.83
C TRP A 290 -3.61 -11.76 -3.61
N VAL A 291 -3.41 -12.19 -2.38
CA VAL A 291 -2.47 -13.25 -2.04
C VAL A 291 -3.16 -14.30 -1.18
N PHE A 292 -2.93 -15.58 -1.49
CA PHE A 292 -3.32 -16.68 -0.62
C PHE A 292 -2.12 -17.16 0.18
N GLY A 293 -2.19 -17.00 1.52
CA GLY A 293 -1.18 -17.45 2.47
C GLY A 293 -1.61 -18.75 3.15
N TYR A 294 -0.69 -19.72 3.27
CA TYR A 294 -0.94 -20.97 3.94
C TYR A 294 0.35 -21.61 4.49
N PRO A 295 0.30 -22.40 5.58
CA PRO A 295 1.44 -23.17 6.03
C PRO A 295 1.83 -24.22 5.00
N THR A 296 3.09 -24.20 4.55
CA THR A 296 3.56 -25.10 3.48
C THR A 296 3.83 -26.53 3.93
N GLY A 297 3.86 -26.78 5.23
CA GLY A 297 3.87 -28.13 5.82
C GLY A 297 2.53 -28.86 5.75
N ASN A 298 1.44 -28.20 5.36
CA ASN A 298 0.16 -28.85 5.16
C ASN A 298 0.14 -29.69 3.87
N PRO A 299 -0.57 -30.82 3.82
CA PRO A 299 -0.84 -31.51 2.58
C PRO A 299 -1.45 -30.58 1.53
N PRO A 300 -1.00 -30.60 0.25
CA PRO A 300 -1.55 -29.73 -0.79
C PRO A 300 -3.07 -29.79 -0.96
N ALA A 301 -3.67 -30.97 -0.78
CA ALA A 301 -5.12 -31.16 -0.84
C ALA A 301 -5.86 -30.43 0.28
N TYR A 302 -5.30 -30.38 1.49
CA TYR A 302 -5.83 -29.60 2.60
C TYR A 302 -5.70 -28.09 2.36
N SER A 303 -4.55 -27.63 1.91
CA SER A 303 -4.35 -26.21 1.55
C SER A 303 -5.30 -25.79 0.43
N ALA A 304 -5.55 -26.67 -0.55
CA ALA A 304 -6.52 -26.43 -1.63
C ALA A 304 -7.97 -26.36 -1.11
N LEU A 305 -8.33 -27.20 -0.13
CA LEU A 305 -9.64 -27.13 0.54
C LEU A 305 -9.81 -25.76 1.24
N ARG A 306 -8.81 -25.34 2.02
CA ARG A 306 -8.85 -24.04 2.70
C ARG A 306 -9.00 -22.89 1.69
N PHE A 307 -8.29 -22.97 0.56
CA PHE A 307 -8.41 -21.98 -0.51
C PHE A 307 -9.81 -21.94 -1.12
N ARG A 308 -10.44 -23.13 -1.37
CA ARG A 308 -11.84 -23.18 -1.83
C ARG A 308 -12.80 -22.51 -0.86
N GLU A 309 -12.60 -22.73 0.45
CA GLU A 309 -13.41 -22.11 1.49
C GLU A 309 -13.28 -20.58 1.49
N GLU A 310 -12.05 -20.05 1.33
CA GLU A 310 -11.85 -18.59 1.20
C GLU A 310 -12.50 -18.04 -0.07
N LEU A 311 -12.35 -18.70 -1.22
CA LEU A 311 -13.00 -18.29 -2.46
C LEU A 311 -14.54 -18.38 -2.37
N ALA A 312 -15.09 -19.31 -1.58
CA ALA A 312 -16.53 -19.37 -1.31
C ALA A 312 -17.00 -18.15 -0.52
N LYS A 313 -16.26 -17.73 0.52
CA LYS A 313 -16.54 -16.49 1.27
C LYS A 313 -16.49 -15.26 0.37
N VAL A 314 -15.54 -15.19 -0.57
CA VAL A 314 -15.49 -14.09 -1.55
C VAL A 314 -16.76 -14.05 -2.38
N ARG A 315 -17.23 -15.20 -2.88
CA ARG A 315 -18.47 -15.25 -3.68
C ARG A 315 -19.72 -14.84 -2.89
N GLU A 316 -19.74 -15.17 -1.61
CA GLU A 316 -20.83 -14.78 -0.70
C GLU A 316 -20.84 -13.28 -0.45
N LEU A 317 -19.68 -12.69 -0.15
CA LEU A 317 -19.56 -11.27 0.18
C LEU A 317 -19.55 -10.36 -1.05
N TYR A 318 -19.01 -10.85 -2.17
CA TYR A 318 -18.88 -10.10 -3.42
C TYR A 318 -19.43 -10.92 -4.60
N PRO A 319 -20.77 -11.14 -4.67
CA PRO A 319 -21.39 -12.02 -5.68
C PRO A 319 -21.14 -11.55 -7.12
N ASN A 320 -20.95 -10.25 -7.31
CA ASN A 320 -20.67 -9.63 -8.61
C ASN A 320 -19.16 -9.52 -8.93
N ALA A 321 -18.28 -10.14 -8.13
CA ALA A 321 -16.85 -10.15 -8.43
C ALA A 321 -16.60 -10.73 -9.82
N LYS A 322 -15.68 -10.11 -10.57
CA LYS A 322 -15.20 -10.66 -11.85
C LYS A 322 -14.53 -12.01 -11.65
N ASP A 323 -14.42 -12.78 -12.71
CA ASP A 323 -13.78 -14.09 -12.69
C ASP A 323 -12.28 -13.95 -12.35
N TYR A 324 -11.76 -14.97 -11.64
CA TYR A 324 -10.43 -14.92 -11.05
C TYR A 324 -9.34 -15.41 -12.01
N VAL A 325 -8.18 -14.78 -11.92
CA VAL A 325 -6.92 -15.28 -12.48
C VAL A 325 -6.06 -15.77 -11.31
N LEU A 326 -5.70 -17.06 -11.29
CA LEU A 326 -4.82 -17.62 -10.26
C LEU A 326 -3.40 -17.77 -10.81
N VAL A 327 -2.42 -17.30 -10.07
CA VAL A 327 -0.99 -17.41 -10.40
C VAL A 327 -0.31 -18.25 -9.32
N GLY A 328 0.07 -19.48 -9.65
CA GLY A 328 0.66 -20.41 -8.70
C GLY A 328 2.11 -20.74 -9.01
N HIS A 329 2.99 -20.60 -8.01
CA HIS A 329 4.38 -21.03 -8.12
C HIS A 329 4.58 -22.37 -7.42
N SER A 330 5.29 -23.29 -8.09
CA SER A 330 5.66 -24.61 -7.53
C SER A 330 4.43 -25.33 -6.94
N MET A 331 4.44 -25.73 -5.66
CA MET A 331 3.30 -26.34 -4.96
C MET A 331 2.03 -25.46 -5.00
N GLY A 332 2.19 -24.13 -5.01
CA GLY A 332 1.05 -23.21 -5.15
C GLY A 332 0.30 -23.35 -6.47
N GLY A 333 0.99 -23.80 -7.54
CA GLY A 333 0.35 -24.16 -8.79
C GLY A 333 -0.54 -25.41 -8.68
N LEU A 334 -0.14 -26.40 -7.87
CA LEU A 334 -0.97 -27.58 -7.60
C LEU A 334 -2.22 -27.17 -6.81
N VAL A 335 -2.05 -26.34 -5.76
CA VAL A 335 -3.17 -25.80 -4.97
C VAL A 335 -4.13 -24.98 -5.85
N SER A 336 -3.60 -24.19 -6.79
CA SER A 336 -4.39 -23.40 -7.76
C SER A 336 -5.12 -24.31 -8.76
N ARG A 337 -4.46 -25.35 -9.29
CA ARG A 337 -5.06 -26.29 -10.23
C ARG A 337 -6.29 -26.98 -9.63
N MET A 338 -6.23 -27.34 -8.35
CA MET A 338 -7.34 -27.96 -7.63
C MET A 338 -8.56 -27.02 -7.50
N GLN A 339 -8.46 -25.73 -7.80
CA GLN A 339 -9.61 -24.83 -7.83
C GLN A 339 -10.38 -24.90 -9.18
N ALA A 340 -9.72 -25.34 -10.25
CA ALA A 340 -10.28 -25.41 -11.59
C ALA A 340 -10.50 -26.85 -12.09
N THR A 341 -10.44 -27.83 -11.18
CA THR A 341 -10.59 -29.24 -11.50
C THR A 341 -11.73 -29.83 -10.68
N THR A 342 -12.57 -30.65 -11.31
CA THR A 342 -13.53 -31.50 -10.61
C THR A 342 -12.91 -32.86 -10.37
N ILE A 343 -12.95 -33.32 -9.13
CA ILE A 343 -12.49 -34.66 -8.71
C ILE A 343 -13.60 -35.28 -7.86
N ASP A 344 -14.18 -36.37 -8.35
CA ASP A 344 -15.09 -37.23 -7.63
C ASP A 344 -14.37 -38.47 -7.09
N ARG A 345 -15.11 -39.39 -6.44
CA ARG A 345 -14.52 -40.64 -5.92
C ARG A 345 -14.06 -41.57 -7.04
N GLU A 346 -14.70 -41.54 -8.21
CA GLU A 346 -14.38 -42.38 -9.36
C GLU A 346 -13.04 -41.97 -9.99
N ALA A 347 -12.72 -40.68 -10.01
CA ALA A 347 -11.43 -40.18 -10.49
C ALA A 347 -10.23 -40.78 -9.74
N TRP A 348 -10.42 -41.26 -8.50
CA TRP A 348 -9.39 -41.91 -7.71
C TRP A 348 -9.08 -43.35 -8.14
N ASN A 349 -9.87 -43.95 -9.03
CA ASN A 349 -9.58 -45.27 -9.60
C ASN A 349 -8.27 -45.30 -10.37
N VAL A 350 -7.71 -44.16 -10.70
CA VAL A 350 -6.35 -44.02 -11.27
C VAL A 350 -5.26 -44.64 -10.39
N ILE A 351 -5.47 -44.72 -9.07
CA ILE A 351 -4.53 -45.37 -8.13
C ILE A 351 -4.79 -46.86 -7.94
N GLY A 352 -5.81 -47.41 -8.64
CA GLY A 352 -6.35 -48.76 -8.55
C GLY A 352 -7.70 -48.79 -7.84
N GLU A 353 -8.69 -49.45 -8.45
CA GLU A 353 -10.06 -49.48 -7.96
C GLU A 353 -10.16 -50.04 -6.51
N ASP A 354 -9.49 -51.13 -6.19
CA ASP A 354 -9.47 -51.72 -4.85
C ASP A 354 -8.87 -50.76 -3.81
N LYS A 355 -7.82 -50.02 -4.18
CA LYS A 355 -7.17 -49.03 -3.29
C LYS A 355 -8.10 -47.86 -3.04
N ALA A 356 -8.72 -47.35 -4.09
CA ALA A 356 -9.67 -46.24 -3.99
C ALA A 356 -10.89 -46.65 -3.15
N ALA A 357 -11.49 -47.82 -3.41
CA ALA A 357 -12.61 -48.35 -2.64
C ALA A 357 -12.24 -48.54 -1.16
N LYS A 358 -11.08 -49.13 -0.86
CA LYS A 358 -10.57 -49.33 0.51
C LYS A 358 -10.32 -47.97 1.22
N PHE A 359 -9.83 -46.95 0.52
CA PHE A 359 -9.64 -45.61 1.08
C PHE A 359 -11.01 -45.02 1.44
N PHE A 360 -11.92 -44.92 0.48
CA PHE A 360 -13.23 -44.28 0.69
C PHE A 360 -14.18 -45.05 1.58
N SER A 361 -13.96 -46.35 1.81
CA SER A 361 -14.76 -47.12 2.81
C SER A 361 -14.58 -46.57 4.24
N LYS A 362 -13.48 -45.87 4.52
CA LYS A 362 -13.16 -45.27 5.81
C LYS A 362 -13.48 -43.79 5.89
N VAL A 363 -13.82 -43.14 4.76
CA VAL A 363 -14.05 -41.70 4.64
C VAL A 363 -15.55 -41.42 4.64
N LYS A 364 -16.03 -40.68 5.62
CA LYS A 364 -17.44 -40.26 5.68
C LYS A 364 -17.66 -39.09 4.72
N LYS A 365 -18.81 -39.14 4.04
CA LYS A 365 -19.21 -38.03 3.14
C LYS A 365 -19.31 -36.71 3.92
N GLY A 366 -18.66 -35.69 3.42
CA GLY A 366 -18.65 -34.34 4.00
C GLY A 366 -17.63 -34.11 5.14
N ASP A 367 -16.88 -35.14 5.58
CA ASP A 367 -15.79 -34.93 6.52
C ASP A 367 -14.58 -34.20 5.86
N LEU A 368 -13.57 -33.86 6.65
CA LEU A 368 -12.41 -33.15 6.20
C LEU A 368 -11.69 -33.82 5.03
N ILE A 369 -11.54 -35.14 5.09
CA ILE A 369 -10.82 -35.92 4.07
C ILE A 369 -11.64 -35.97 2.79
N ASP A 370 -12.95 -36.24 2.88
CA ASP A 370 -13.86 -36.23 1.73
C ASP A 370 -13.79 -34.86 1.01
N ARG A 371 -13.96 -33.79 1.76
CA ARG A 371 -13.92 -32.41 1.21
C ARG A 371 -12.57 -32.03 0.65
N ALA A 372 -11.48 -32.59 1.13
CA ALA A 372 -10.14 -32.34 0.61
C ALA A 372 -9.85 -33.15 -0.66
N THR A 373 -10.47 -34.32 -0.83
CA THR A 373 -10.21 -35.29 -1.89
C THR A 373 -11.27 -35.33 -2.98
N THR A 374 -12.51 -34.89 -2.67
CA THR A 374 -13.61 -34.81 -3.64
C THR A 374 -14.18 -33.41 -3.69
N PHE A 375 -14.22 -32.80 -4.86
CA PHE A 375 -14.63 -31.41 -5.03
C PHE A 375 -14.93 -31.07 -6.48
N GLU A 376 -15.67 -29.99 -6.69
CA GLU A 376 -15.98 -29.43 -7.98
C GLU A 376 -15.11 -28.21 -8.31
N ALA A 377 -14.89 -28.00 -9.61
CA ALA A 377 -14.23 -26.82 -10.10
C ALA A 377 -14.99 -25.54 -9.70
N ASN A 378 -14.26 -24.52 -9.30
CA ASN A 378 -14.85 -23.21 -9.03
C ASN A 378 -15.15 -22.49 -10.36
N PRO A 379 -16.43 -22.19 -10.68
CA PRO A 379 -16.82 -21.61 -11.95
C PRO A 379 -16.28 -20.19 -12.16
N LYS A 380 -15.82 -19.52 -11.09
CA LYS A 380 -15.23 -18.19 -11.13
C LYS A 380 -13.73 -18.19 -11.47
N VAL A 381 -13.08 -19.35 -11.57
CA VAL A 381 -11.68 -19.44 -11.98
C VAL A 381 -11.60 -19.49 -13.50
N ALA A 382 -11.31 -18.34 -14.13
CA ALA A 382 -11.26 -18.23 -15.57
C ALA A 382 -9.88 -18.59 -16.15
N ARG A 383 -8.79 -18.35 -15.40
CA ARG A 383 -7.42 -18.57 -15.89
C ARG A 383 -6.52 -19.08 -14.77
N LEU A 384 -5.56 -19.92 -15.17
CA LEU A 384 -4.46 -20.42 -14.34
C LEU A 384 -3.12 -20.05 -15.01
N VAL A 385 -2.22 -19.51 -14.25
CA VAL A 385 -0.82 -19.29 -14.63
C VAL A 385 0.05 -20.15 -13.72
N PHE A 386 0.83 -21.04 -14.32
CA PHE A 386 1.71 -21.94 -13.59
C PHE A 386 3.17 -21.54 -13.79
N ILE A 387 3.87 -21.36 -12.68
CA ILE A 387 5.28 -21.03 -12.64
C ILE A 387 6.01 -22.17 -11.94
N CYS A 388 6.85 -22.92 -12.67
CA CYS A 388 7.63 -24.05 -12.16
C CYS A 388 6.80 -25.09 -11.38
N THR A 389 5.55 -25.34 -11.80
CA THR A 389 4.62 -26.24 -11.11
C THR A 389 4.91 -27.71 -11.46
N PRO A 390 5.15 -28.60 -10.46
CA PRO A 390 5.50 -29.99 -10.69
C PRO A 390 4.24 -30.86 -10.91
N HIS A 391 3.56 -30.71 -12.04
CA HIS A 391 2.31 -31.41 -12.34
C HIS A 391 2.40 -32.95 -12.38
N ARG A 392 3.60 -33.48 -12.55
CA ARG A 392 3.88 -34.93 -12.59
C ARG A 392 4.59 -35.44 -11.33
N GLY A 393 4.63 -34.63 -10.28
CA GLY A 393 5.39 -34.89 -9.05
C GLY A 393 6.77 -34.23 -9.06
N SER A 394 7.48 -34.36 -7.96
CA SER A 394 8.81 -33.79 -7.74
C SER A 394 9.64 -34.76 -6.92
N GLU A 395 10.92 -34.92 -7.28
CA GLU A 395 11.87 -35.68 -6.47
C GLU A 395 12.04 -35.12 -5.06
N MET A 396 11.84 -33.81 -4.89
CA MET A 396 11.83 -33.17 -3.57
C MET A 396 10.74 -33.71 -2.66
N ALA A 397 9.64 -34.21 -3.23
CA ALA A 397 8.54 -34.81 -2.43
C ALA A 397 8.86 -36.26 -1.97
N LEU A 398 9.90 -36.87 -2.53
CA LEU A 398 10.36 -38.23 -2.16
C LEU A 398 11.54 -38.20 -1.18
N GLY A 399 12.16 -37.02 -0.97
CA GLY A 399 13.27 -36.85 -0.06
C GLY A 399 12.85 -36.35 1.33
N SER A 400 13.83 -36.05 2.19
CA SER A 400 13.64 -35.57 3.56
C SER A 400 12.73 -34.32 3.71
N ILE A 401 12.58 -33.54 2.65
CA ILE A 401 11.66 -32.40 2.62
C ILE A 401 10.19 -32.87 2.45
N GLY A 402 9.96 -33.94 1.70
CA GLY A 402 8.63 -34.56 1.55
C GLY A 402 8.14 -35.28 2.80
N GLU A 403 9.05 -35.74 3.68
CA GLU A 403 8.73 -36.37 4.96
C GLU A 403 8.36 -35.33 6.05
N LEU A 404 8.68 -34.06 5.83
CA LEU A 404 8.37 -32.93 6.74
C LEU A 404 7.02 -32.25 6.43
N GLY A 405 6.31 -32.63 5.33
CA GLY A 405 5.06 -32.03 4.85
C GLY A 405 3.81 -32.90 5.05
#